data_47d3fc09c752714aa7e62758a04b22a7
#
_entry.id   47d3fc09c752714aa7e62758a04b22a7
#
_cell.length_a   1.000
_cell.length_b   1.000
_cell.length_c   1.000
_cell.angle_alpha   90.00
_cell.angle_beta   90.00
_cell.angle_gamma   90.00
#
_symmetry.space_group_name_H-M   'P 1'
#
loop_
_entity.id
_entity.type
_entity.pdbx_description
1 polymer ?
#
loop_
_entity_poly.entity_id
_entity_poly.type
_entity_poly.pdbx_seq_one_letter_code
_entity_poly.pdbx_strand_id
1 'polypeptide(L)'
;IMNQTMALIRQSFLTQNKWSFPIDGTSRAGLEAVIASIVKPGDDVLVPIIGRFGYLFTELVTRAGGVVHNIKKPMGEVFDQDEIIEALDRINPKVLAIVHGETSTGRLQPIDKIGHACKTRGIFSVVDAVATYQGMVIPVDDWELDAVIGGAQKCLSIPSG
;
A
#
# COMPACT_ATOMS: atom_id res chain seq x y z
N ILE A 1 -8.67 25.19 -7.57
CA ILE A 1 -8.67 23.85 -8.21
C ILE A 1 -7.94 22.86 -7.31
N MET A 2 -6.60 22.98 -7.04
CA MET A 2 -5.84 22.00 -6.26
C MET A 2 -6.46 21.67 -4.90
N ASN A 3 -6.84 22.68 -4.10
CA ASN A 3 -7.48 22.46 -2.79
C ASN A 3 -8.80 21.69 -2.89
N GLN A 4 -9.59 21.90 -3.95
CA GLN A 4 -10.81 21.10 -4.20
C GLN A 4 -10.47 19.66 -4.55
N THR A 5 -9.46 19.43 -5.40
CA THR A 5 -8.98 18.10 -5.75
C THR A 5 -8.53 17.35 -4.50
N MET A 6 -7.71 17.98 -3.67
CA MET A 6 -7.27 17.38 -2.40
C MET A 6 -8.44 17.06 -1.45
N ALA A 7 -9.45 17.92 -1.40
CA ALA A 7 -10.66 17.67 -0.59
C ALA A 7 -11.45 16.45 -1.11
N LEU A 8 -11.60 16.33 -2.43
CA LEU A 8 -12.27 15.18 -3.06
C LEU A 8 -11.47 13.88 -2.86
N ILE A 9 -10.15 13.93 -2.97
CA ILE A 9 -9.27 12.78 -2.67
C ILE A 9 -9.47 12.33 -1.22
N ARG A 10 -9.49 13.25 -0.25
CA ARG A 10 -9.77 12.90 1.16
C ARG A 10 -11.13 12.21 1.32
N GLN A 11 -12.17 12.75 0.71
CA GLN A 11 -13.50 12.14 0.75
C GLN A 11 -13.51 10.74 0.15
N SER A 12 -12.82 10.55 -0.97
CA SER A 12 -12.78 9.27 -1.68
C SER A 12 -11.99 8.17 -0.97
N PHE A 13 -11.03 8.55 -0.13
CA PHE A 13 -10.28 7.63 0.73
C PHE A 13 -10.83 7.56 2.16
N LEU A 14 -11.92 8.27 2.45
CA LEU A 14 -12.51 8.34 3.79
C LEU A 14 -11.45 8.69 4.86
N THR A 15 -10.71 9.78 4.62
CA THR A 15 -9.65 10.24 5.51
C THR A 15 -9.74 11.73 5.82
N GLN A 16 -9.33 12.12 7.01
CA GLN A 16 -9.13 13.51 7.41
C GLN A 16 -7.68 13.98 7.20
N ASN A 17 -6.80 13.11 6.70
CA ASN A 17 -5.40 13.45 6.51
C ASN A 17 -5.24 14.58 5.48
N LYS A 18 -4.62 15.69 5.90
CA LYS A 18 -4.37 16.86 5.04
C LYS A 18 -3.42 16.56 3.88
N TRP A 19 -2.58 15.54 4.01
CA TRP A 19 -1.60 15.11 3.01
C TRP A 19 -2.21 14.11 2.02
N SER A 20 -3.34 14.50 1.44
CA SER A 20 -4.03 13.74 0.37
C SER A 20 -3.96 14.56 -0.90
N PHE A 21 -3.10 14.16 -1.84
CA PHE A 21 -2.80 14.95 -3.03
C PHE A 21 -2.49 14.07 -4.24
N PRO A 22 -2.69 14.58 -5.47
CA PRO A 22 -2.31 13.85 -6.67
C PRO A 22 -0.79 13.97 -6.90
N ILE A 23 -0.21 12.90 -7.45
CA ILE A 23 1.14 12.90 -8.01
C ILE A 23 0.99 12.83 -9.53
N ASP A 24 1.62 13.77 -10.24
CA ASP A 24 1.66 13.78 -11.71
C ASP A 24 2.58 12.65 -12.18
N GLY A 25 1.99 11.71 -12.93
CA GLY A 25 2.70 10.54 -13.42
C GLY A 25 1.90 9.24 -13.28
N THR A 26 2.59 8.13 -13.52
CA THR A 26 1.99 6.80 -13.38
C THR A 26 1.75 6.44 -11.92
N SER A 27 0.81 5.52 -11.64
CA SER A 27 0.61 5.00 -10.27
C SER A 27 1.89 4.40 -9.65
N ARG A 28 2.80 3.87 -10.50
CA ARG A 28 4.12 3.42 -10.06
C ARG A 28 4.95 4.58 -9.49
N ALA A 29 4.90 5.77 -10.11
CA ALA A 29 5.58 6.95 -9.58
C ALA A 29 5.05 7.34 -8.19
N GLY A 30 3.75 7.17 -7.95
CA GLY A 30 3.15 7.35 -6.62
C GLY A 30 3.70 6.35 -5.58
N LEU A 31 3.79 5.07 -5.94
CA LEU A 31 4.39 4.03 -5.08
C LEU A 31 5.86 4.33 -4.78
N GLU A 32 6.63 4.68 -5.83
CA GLU A 32 8.05 5.02 -5.70
C GLU A 32 8.25 6.26 -4.83
N ALA A 33 7.45 7.31 -5.01
CA ALA A 33 7.53 8.53 -4.22
C ALA A 33 7.31 8.26 -2.72
N VAL A 34 6.32 7.42 -2.37
CA VAL A 34 6.07 7.05 -0.97
C VAL A 34 7.23 6.23 -0.42
N ILE A 35 7.65 5.16 -1.11
CA ILE A 35 8.75 4.30 -0.64
C ILE A 35 10.05 5.10 -0.48
N ALA A 36 10.42 5.92 -1.45
CA ALA A 36 11.62 6.76 -1.39
C ALA A 36 11.58 7.82 -0.28
N SER A 37 10.38 8.23 0.15
CA SER A 37 10.22 9.22 1.22
C SER A 37 10.34 8.62 2.61
N ILE A 38 9.99 7.34 2.80
CA ILE A 38 9.89 6.72 4.14
C ILE A 38 10.95 5.66 4.42
N VAL A 39 11.43 4.97 3.38
CA VAL A 39 12.47 3.93 3.52
C VAL A 39 13.85 4.58 3.43
N LYS A 40 14.67 4.32 4.43
CA LYS A 40 16.09 4.71 4.46
C LYS A 40 16.97 3.49 4.21
N PRO A 41 18.21 3.67 3.73
CA PRO A 41 19.15 2.57 3.61
C PRO A 41 19.29 1.79 4.93
N GLY A 42 19.10 0.48 4.85
CA GLY A 42 19.16 -0.43 5.99
C GLY A 42 17.86 -0.62 6.78
N ASP A 43 16.78 0.09 6.44
CA ASP A 43 15.48 -0.14 7.07
C ASP A 43 14.89 -1.50 6.64
N ASP A 44 14.42 -2.28 7.61
CA ASP A 44 13.72 -3.55 7.36
C ASP A 44 12.29 -3.30 6.86
N VAL A 45 11.93 -3.91 5.73
CA VAL A 45 10.60 -3.78 5.12
C VAL A 45 10.00 -5.15 4.85
N LEU A 46 8.83 -5.42 5.41
CA LEU A 46 8.05 -6.62 5.11
C LEU A 46 7.22 -6.41 3.84
N VAL A 47 7.33 -7.34 2.90
CA VAL A 47 6.56 -7.34 1.65
C VAL A 47 5.85 -8.68 1.46
N PRO A 48 4.54 -8.78 1.74
CA PRO A 48 3.73 -9.93 1.36
C PRO A 48 3.55 -9.99 -0.16
N ILE A 49 3.88 -11.13 -0.76
CA ILE A 49 3.82 -11.34 -2.21
C ILE A 49 2.73 -12.37 -2.54
N ILE A 50 1.69 -11.93 -3.25
CA ILE A 50 0.61 -12.76 -3.79
C ILE A 50 0.51 -12.64 -5.31
N GLY A 51 1.42 -11.90 -5.94
CA GLY A 51 1.50 -11.70 -7.37
C GLY A 51 2.58 -10.69 -7.78
N ARG A 52 2.48 -10.21 -9.01
CA ARG A 52 3.50 -9.37 -9.65
C ARG A 52 3.77 -8.05 -8.92
N PHE A 53 2.73 -7.41 -8.36
CA PHE A 53 2.88 -6.09 -7.77
C PHE A 53 3.55 -6.14 -6.38
N GLY A 54 3.49 -7.28 -5.69
CA GLY A 54 4.36 -7.54 -4.54
C GLY A 54 5.84 -7.52 -4.90
N TYR A 55 6.21 -8.10 -6.06
CA TYR A 55 7.60 -8.00 -6.56
C TYR A 55 7.99 -6.58 -6.96
N LEU A 56 7.03 -5.75 -7.42
CA LEU A 56 7.29 -4.32 -7.65
C LEU A 56 7.68 -3.61 -6.36
N PHE A 57 6.97 -3.84 -5.26
CA PHE A 57 7.37 -3.28 -3.97
C PHE A 57 8.77 -3.74 -3.55
N THR A 58 9.10 -5.03 -3.74
CA THR A 58 10.45 -5.54 -3.49
C THR A 58 11.51 -4.74 -4.26
N GLU A 59 11.26 -4.47 -5.55
CA GLU A 59 12.16 -3.67 -6.39
C GLU A 59 12.29 -2.24 -5.88
N LEU A 60 11.18 -1.57 -5.56
CA LEU A 60 11.19 -0.17 -5.08
C LEU A 60 11.92 -0.03 -3.74
N VAL A 61 11.67 -0.95 -2.80
CA VAL A 61 12.34 -0.97 -1.49
C VAL A 61 13.84 -1.20 -1.65
N THR A 62 14.23 -2.16 -2.51
CA THR A 62 15.65 -2.43 -2.79
C THR A 62 16.35 -1.21 -3.38
N ARG A 63 15.71 -0.50 -4.31
CA ARG A 63 16.24 0.74 -4.90
C ARG A 63 16.40 1.87 -3.87
N ALA A 64 15.50 1.94 -2.89
CA ALA A 64 15.61 2.87 -1.79
C ALA A 64 16.70 2.49 -0.75
N GLY A 65 17.32 1.31 -0.91
CA GLY A 65 18.35 0.79 -0.01
C GLY A 65 17.81 0.06 1.20
N GLY A 66 16.51 -0.25 1.25
CA GLY A 66 15.88 -1.03 2.30
C GLY A 66 16.24 -2.52 2.26
N VAL A 67 16.16 -3.19 3.39
CA VAL A 67 16.32 -4.64 3.54
C VAL A 67 14.94 -5.29 3.42
N VAL A 68 14.73 -6.06 2.35
CA VAL A 68 13.43 -6.64 2.04
C VAL A 68 13.26 -8.01 2.69
N HIS A 69 12.17 -8.17 3.44
CA HIS A 69 11.69 -9.45 3.98
C HIS A 69 10.43 -9.86 3.21
N ASN A 70 10.56 -10.84 2.34
CA ASN A 70 9.43 -11.36 1.58
C ASN A 70 8.78 -12.56 2.26
N ILE A 71 7.46 -12.51 2.43
CA ILE A 71 6.63 -13.70 2.63
C ILE A 71 5.82 -13.93 1.36
N LYS A 72 5.59 -15.19 0.98
CA LYS A 72 5.01 -15.52 -0.34
C LYS A 72 3.90 -16.55 -0.23
N LYS A 73 2.85 -16.35 -1.01
CA LYS A 73 1.82 -17.36 -1.30
C LYS A 73 1.95 -17.84 -2.75
N PRO A 74 1.48 -19.04 -3.06
CA PRO A 74 1.27 -19.46 -4.44
C PRO A 74 0.39 -18.48 -5.21
N MET A 75 0.60 -18.38 -6.52
CA MET A 75 -0.24 -17.53 -7.38
C MET A 75 -1.71 -17.91 -7.26
N GLY A 76 -2.56 -16.91 -6.99
CA GLY A 76 -4.00 -17.12 -6.81
C GLY A 76 -4.45 -17.38 -5.38
N GLU A 77 -3.52 -17.45 -4.43
CA GLU A 77 -3.80 -17.48 -3.00
C GLU A 77 -3.54 -16.10 -2.35
N VAL A 78 -4.15 -15.87 -1.19
CA VAL A 78 -3.94 -14.69 -0.36
C VAL A 78 -3.52 -15.10 1.04
N PHE A 79 -2.93 -14.19 1.79
CA PHE A 79 -2.62 -14.42 3.19
C PHE A 79 -3.88 -14.24 4.05
N ASP A 80 -4.04 -15.07 5.08
CA ASP A 80 -4.80 -14.66 6.23
C ASP A 80 -4.11 -13.47 6.88
N GLN A 81 -4.90 -12.50 7.40
CA GLN A 81 -4.31 -11.33 8.03
C GLN A 81 -3.46 -11.70 9.24
N ASP A 82 -3.83 -12.75 9.97
CA ASP A 82 -3.09 -13.24 11.12
C ASP A 82 -1.69 -13.76 10.71
N GLU A 83 -1.52 -14.37 9.53
CA GLU A 83 -0.21 -14.78 9.02
C GLU A 83 0.71 -13.58 8.77
N ILE A 84 0.14 -12.45 8.30
CA ILE A 84 0.89 -11.20 8.12
C ILE A 84 1.26 -10.62 9.48
N ILE A 85 0.33 -10.62 10.43
CA ILE A 85 0.56 -10.11 11.80
C ILE A 85 1.66 -10.91 12.51
N GLU A 86 1.64 -12.24 12.39
CA GLU A 86 2.72 -13.10 12.89
C GLU A 86 4.07 -12.77 12.25
N ALA A 87 4.08 -12.44 10.96
CA ALA A 87 5.30 -12.02 10.28
C ALA A 87 5.78 -10.66 10.77
N LEU A 88 4.86 -9.70 11.08
CA LEU A 88 5.22 -8.43 11.71
C LEU A 88 5.89 -8.65 13.07
N ASP A 89 5.35 -9.54 13.90
CA ASP A 89 5.91 -9.85 15.22
C ASP A 89 7.30 -10.52 15.12
N ARG A 90 7.47 -11.43 14.15
CA ARG A 90 8.73 -12.17 13.97
C ARG A 90 9.85 -11.31 13.40
N ILE A 91 9.53 -10.42 12.44
CA ILE A 91 10.51 -9.64 11.69
C ILE A 91 10.73 -8.28 12.34
N ASN A 92 9.71 -7.73 12.97
CA ASN A 92 9.68 -6.38 13.54
C ASN A 92 10.18 -5.32 12.53
N PRO A 93 9.58 -5.25 11.31
CA PRO A 93 10.04 -4.34 10.27
C PRO A 93 9.69 -2.90 10.63
N LYS A 94 10.36 -1.94 10.01
CA LYS A 94 9.98 -0.53 10.10
C LYS A 94 8.77 -0.19 9.23
N VAL A 95 8.64 -0.88 8.10
CA VAL A 95 7.57 -0.65 7.11
C VAL A 95 6.96 -1.98 6.68
N LEU A 96 5.63 -2.00 6.55
CA LEU A 96 4.91 -3.01 5.78
C LEU A 96 4.50 -2.38 4.45
N ALA A 97 4.88 -3.00 3.32
CA ALA A 97 4.44 -2.61 1.98
C ALA A 97 3.58 -3.73 1.37
N ILE A 98 2.29 -3.50 1.21
CA ILE A 98 1.31 -4.53 0.85
C ILE A 98 0.42 -4.11 -0.32
N VAL A 99 0.11 -5.06 -1.20
CA VAL A 99 -0.83 -4.89 -2.32
C VAL A 99 -2.22 -5.32 -1.88
N HIS A 100 -3.20 -4.41 -1.98
CA HIS A 100 -4.59 -4.70 -1.66
C HIS A 100 -5.29 -5.47 -2.79
N GLY A 101 -5.17 -5.00 -4.03
CA GLY A 101 -5.74 -5.67 -5.20
C GLY A 101 -4.67 -6.11 -6.19
N GLU A 102 -4.37 -7.41 -6.23
CA GLU A 102 -3.35 -7.97 -7.11
C GLU A 102 -3.94 -8.36 -8.47
N THR A 103 -3.78 -7.47 -9.46
CA THR A 103 -4.37 -7.66 -10.79
C THR A 103 -3.75 -8.80 -11.60
N SER A 104 -2.51 -9.17 -11.33
CA SER A 104 -1.86 -10.29 -12.02
C SER A 104 -2.45 -11.66 -11.67
N THR A 105 -3.13 -11.76 -10.53
CA THR A 105 -3.78 -12.99 -10.06
C THR A 105 -5.30 -12.84 -9.89
N GLY A 106 -5.82 -11.61 -10.01
CA GLY A 106 -7.24 -11.31 -9.79
C GLY A 106 -7.68 -11.48 -8.33
N ARG A 107 -6.76 -11.34 -7.37
CA ARG A 107 -7.03 -11.54 -5.95
C ARG A 107 -7.07 -10.25 -5.16
N LEU A 108 -7.92 -10.25 -4.16
CA LEU A 108 -8.03 -9.21 -3.15
C LEU A 108 -7.38 -9.73 -1.85
N GLN A 109 -6.39 -9.03 -1.35
CA GLN A 109 -5.78 -9.29 -0.04
C GLN A 109 -6.56 -8.53 1.04
N PRO A 110 -7.21 -9.20 1.99
CA PRO A 110 -7.83 -8.53 3.13
C PRO A 110 -6.80 -7.76 3.96
N ILE A 111 -7.13 -6.51 4.35
CA ILE A 111 -6.21 -5.63 5.08
C ILE A 111 -6.89 -4.82 6.20
N ASP A 112 -8.15 -5.06 6.47
CA ASP A 112 -8.95 -4.29 7.43
C ASP A 112 -8.42 -4.32 8.88
N LYS A 113 -7.63 -5.33 9.26
CA LYS A 113 -6.96 -5.43 10.56
C LYS A 113 -5.49 -4.98 10.53
N ILE A 114 -4.92 -4.83 9.33
CA ILE A 114 -3.47 -4.68 9.15
C ILE A 114 -2.97 -3.32 9.61
N GLY A 115 -3.72 -2.24 9.34
CA GLY A 115 -3.31 -0.90 9.80
C GLY A 115 -3.23 -0.81 11.32
N HIS A 116 -4.27 -1.29 12.02
CA HIS A 116 -4.25 -1.36 13.49
C HIS A 116 -3.06 -2.20 14.02
N ALA A 117 -2.82 -3.35 13.39
CA ALA A 117 -1.70 -4.21 13.78
C ALA A 117 -0.32 -3.55 13.58
N CYS A 118 -0.16 -2.78 12.50
CA CYS A 118 1.04 -1.98 12.25
C CYS A 118 1.17 -0.85 13.27
N LYS A 119 0.11 -0.09 13.49
CA LYS A 119 0.11 1.07 14.38
C LYS A 119 0.47 0.71 15.82
N THR A 120 -0.09 -0.37 16.35
CA THR A 120 0.21 -0.84 17.72
C THR A 120 1.66 -1.29 17.89
N ARG A 121 2.35 -1.58 16.81
CA ARG A 121 3.76 -2.00 16.76
C ARG A 121 4.73 -0.88 16.36
N GLY A 122 4.21 0.32 16.04
CA GLY A 122 5.03 1.42 15.52
C GLY A 122 5.58 1.16 14.11
N ILE A 123 4.93 0.26 13.34
CA ILE A 123 5.28 -0.09 11.97
C ILE A 123 4.49 0.79 11.02
N PHE A 124 5.13 1.36 10.00
CA PHE A 124 4.47 2.19 9.00
C PHE A 124 3.83 1.33 7.90
N SER A 125 2.54 1.48 7.65
CA SER A 125 1.81 0.73 6.64
C SER A 125 1.73 1.49 5.31
N VAL A 126 2.15 0.84 4.21
CA VAL A 126 2.03 1.34 2.83
C VAL A 126 1.18 0.39 2.02
N VAL A 127 0.08 0.88 1.48
CA VAL A 127 -0.90 0.06 0.74
C VAL A 127 -0.95 0.49 -0.71
N ASP A 128 -0.70 -0.45 -1.62
CA ASP A 128 -1.03 -0.31 -3.04
C ASP A 128 -2.51 -0.65 -3.25
N ALA A 129 -3.33 0.37 -3.35
CA ALA A 129 -4.75 0.28 -3.66
C ALA A 129 -5.05 0.70 -5.12
N VAL A 130 -4.05 0.76 -5.99
CA VAL A 130 -4.19 1.23 -7.38
C VAL A 130 -5.32 0.52 -8.12
N ALA A 131 -5.46 -0.79 -7.94
CA ALA A 131 -6.48 -1.57 -8.62
C ALA A 131 -7.86 -1.48 -7.97
N THR A 132 -7.94 -1.14 -6.70
CA THR A 132 -9.17 -1.22 -5.89
C THR A 132 -9.74 0.15 -5.53
N TYR A 133 -8.95 1.20 -5.63
CA TYR A 133 -9.37 2.57 -5.37
C TYR A 133 -10.61 2.94 -6.20
N GLN A 134 -11.68 3.33 -5.53
CA GLN A 134 -13.02 3.60 -6.10
C GLN A 134 -13.74 2.39 -6.73
N GLY A 135 -13.14 1.21 -6.74
CA GLY A 135 -13.82 -0.04 -7.05
C GLY A 135 -14.42 -0.71 -5.81
N MET A 136 -13.93 -0.32 -4.65
CA MET A 136 -14.44 -0.72 -3.36
C MET A 136 -14.11 0.33 -2.29
N VAL A 137 -14.80 0.24 -1.18
CA VAL A 137 -14.59 1.15 -0.04
C VAL A 137 -13.29 0.79 0.68
N ILE A 138 -12.44 1.80 0.86
CA ILE A 138 -11.18 1.69 1.63
C ILE A 138 -11.21 2.81 2.67
N PRO A 139 -11.76 2.56 3.86
CA PRO A 139 -11.85 3.57 4.93
C PRO A 139 -10.48 3.71 5.62
N VAL A 140 -9.64 4.56 5.06
CA VAL A 140 -8.23 4.69 5.45
C VAL A 140 -8.06 4.99 6.94
N ASP A 141 -8.85 5.93 7.46
CA ASP A 141 -8.76 6.30 8.87
C ASP A 141 -9.29 5.19 9.81
N ASP A 142 -10.42 4.54 9.45
CA ASP A 142 -11.00 3.46 10.25
C ASP A 142 -10.09 2.21 10.28
N TRP A 143 -9.38 1.95 9.18
CA TRP A 143 -8.41 0.86 9.10
C TRP A 143 -7.03 1.27 9.61
N GLU A 144 -6.86 2.53 10.06
CA GLU A 144 -5.61 3.07 10.62
C GLU A 144 -4.40 2.92 9.69
N LEU A 145 -4.61 3.08 8.37
CA LEU A 145 -3.56 2.99 7.37
C LEU A 145 -2.76 4.30 7.26
N ASP A 146 -1.43 4.22 7.17
CA ASP A 146 -0.57 5.40 7.15
C ASP A 146 -0.41 6.01 5.75
N ALA A 147 -0.21 5.18 4.72
CA ALA A 147 -0.11 5.62 3.34
C ALA A 147 -0.86 4.69 2.39
N VAL A 148 -1.75 5.26 1.58
CA VAL A 148 -2.53 4.50 0.58
C VAL A 148 -2.38 5.15 -0.78
N ILE A 149 -2.01 4.37 -1.78
CA ILE A 149 -1.80 4.83 -3.14
C ILE A 149 -2.92 4.32 -4.04
N GLY A 150 -3.66 5.23 -4.65
CA GLY A 150 -4.68 4.95 -5.65
C GLY A 150 -4.21 5.19 -7.07
N GLY A 151 -4.93 4.65 -8.03
CA GLY A 151 -4.70 4.87 -9.45
C GLY A 151 -5.96 5.34 -10.17
N ALA A 152 -5.91 6.50 -10.79
CA ALA A 152 -7.05 7.12 -11.42
C ALA A 152 -7.49 6.40 -12.72
N GLN A 153 -6.58 5.70 -13.40
CA GLN A 153 -6.83 4.97 -14.65
C GLN A 153 -7.48 3.58 -14.46
N LYS A 154 -7.69 3.15 -13.22
CA LYS A 154 -8.38 1.89 -12.90
C LYS A 154 -9.88 2.11 -12.70
N CYS A 155 -10.42 1.83 -11.54
CA CYS A 155 -11.86 1.92 -11.30
C CYS A 155 -12.42 3.33 -11.39
N LEU A 156 -11.61 4.39 -11.24
CA LEU A 156 -12.03 5.77 -11.43
C LEU A 156 -12.22 6.13 -12.93
N SER A 157 -11.74 5.29 -13.86
CA SER A 157 -11.99 5.36 -15.30
C SER A 157 -11.57 6.67 -15.99
N ILE A 158 -10.52 7.32 -15.48
CA ILE A 158 -9.92 8.48 -16.15
C ILE A 158 -8.65 8.06 -16.91
N PRO A 159 -8.18 8.85 -17.89
CA PRO A 159 -6.90 8.58 -18.56
C PRO A 159 -5.75 8.44 -17.57
N SER A 160 -4.77 7.61 -17.91
CA SER A 160 -3.52 7.55 -17.14
C SER A 160 -2.74 8.86 -17.33
N GLY A 161 -2.33 9.44 -16.22
CA GLY A 161 -1.49 10.64 -16.18
C GLY A 161 -0.01 10.32 -16.13
#